data_d1fecd5b15e6095039700b0273e26b32
#
_entry.id   d1fecd5b15e6095039700b0273e26b32
#
_cell.length_a   1.000
_cell.length_b   1.000
_cell.length_c   1.000
_cell.angle_alpha   90.00
_cell.angle_beta   90.00
_cell.angle_gamma   90.00
#
_symmetry.space_group_name_H-M   'P 1'
#
loop_
_entity.id
_entity.type
_entity.pdbx_description
1 polymer ?
#
loop_
_entity_poly.entity_id
_entity_poly.type
_entity_poly.pdbx_seq_one_letter_code
_entity_poly.pdbx_strand_id
1 'polypeptide(L)'
;MRRATTRISTVLALSLVATLVLGAMAPNAGARTLRRDHMLELMNVKRDHKHVADLGISGPLSRYARVHSRHMAKRGYIYHSRSLASRLRGVRWSIAGENVGAGGDVDSLFQAFMNSAPHRRNILRGSFKHVGIGMVRRGDYLWVTVVFYG
;
A
#
# COMPACT_ATOMS: atom_id res chain seq x y z
N MET A 1 62.72 -56.60 -22.66
CA MET A 1 61.29 -56.25 -22.91
C MET A 1 60.74 -55.52 -21.72
N ARG A 2 60.59 -54.18 -21.78
CA ARG A 2 60.04 -53.34 -20.68
C ARG A 2 58.67 -52.87 -21.15
N ARG A 3 57.58 -53.27 -20.44
CA ARG A 3 56.22 -52.82 -20.69
C ARG A 3 56.00 -51.48 -19.99
N ALA A 4 55.63 -50.46 -20.74
CA ALA A 4 55.19 -49.15 -20.24
C ALA A 4 53.73 -49.22 -19.84
N THR A 5 53.45 -48.90 -18.59
CA THR A 5 52.06 -48.77 -18.07
C THR A 5 51.67 -47.30 -18.14
N THR A 6 50.73 -47.01 -19.04
CA THR A 6 50.12 -45.69 -19.20
C THR A 6 49.07 -45.49 -18.09
N ARG A 7 49.26 -44.49 -17.22
CA ARG A 7 48.29 -44.10 -16.23
C ARG A 7 47.33 -43.03 -16.86
N ILE A 8 46.08 -43.39 -16.98
CA ILE A 8 45.02 -42.47 -17.40
C ILE A 8 44.55 -41.71 -16.15
N SER A 9 44.85 -40.38 -16.07
CA SER A 9 44.32 -39.49 -15.02
C SER A 9 42.94 -38.98 -15.45
N THR A 10 41.92 -39.47 -14.77
CA THR A 10 40.54 -38.97 -14.95
C THR A 10 40.40 -37.65 -14.18
N VAL A 11 40.29 -36.55 -14.90
CA VAL A 11 39.97 -35.23 -14.32
C VAL A 11 38.47 -35.12 -14.15
N LEU A 12 38.01 -35.13 -12.89
CA LEU A 12 36.60 -34.94 -12.55
C LEU A 12 36.30 -33.44 -12.55
N ALA A 13 35.60 -32.95 -13.60
CA ALA A 13 35.14 -31.58 -13.68
C ALA A 13 33.91 -31.41 -12.80
N LEU A 14 34.05 -30.74 -11.68
CA LEU A 14 32.95 -30.37 -10.77
C LEU A 14 32.25 -29.14 -11.32
N SER A 15 31.09 -29.36 -12.00
CA SER A 15 30.23 -28.25 -12.48
C SER A 15 29.47 -27.66 -11.32
N LEU A 16 29.85 -26.46 -10.86
CA LEU A 16 29.13 -25.69 -9.87
C LEU A 16 27.94 -24.99 -10.55
N VAL A 17 26.74 -25.55 -10.43
CA VAL A 17 25.50 -24.91 -10.89
C VAL A 17 25.10 -23.90 -9.83
N ALA A 18 25.41 -22.62 -10.06
CA ALA A 18 24.92 -21.52 -9.24
C ALA A 18 23.44 -21.26 -9.58
N THR A 19 22.50 -21.78 -8.80
CA THR A 19 21.10 -21.41 -8.87
C THR A 19 20.90 -19.99 -8.36
N LEU A 20 20.72 -19.04 -9.29
CA LEU A 20 20.35 -17.67 -8.98
C LEU A 20 18.87 -17.66 -8.52
N VAL A 21 18.63 -17.68 -7.20
CA VAL A 21 17.31 -17.48 -6.64
C VAL A 21 16.97 -15.99 -6.76
N LEU A 22 16.23 -15.62 -7.82
CA LEU A 22 15.56 -14.30 -7.86
C LEU A 22 14.49 -14.27 -6.77
N GLY A 23 14.88 -13.86 -5.57
CA GLY A 23 13.95 -13.56 -4.50
C GLY A 23 13.09 -12.37 -4.92
N ALA A 24 11.79 -12.60 -5.12
CA ALA A 24 10.82 -11.53 -5.27
C ALA A 24 10.89 -10.65 -4.02
N MET A 25 11.58 -9.51 -4.10
CA MET A 25 11.70 -8.57 -2.99
C MET A 25 10.30 -8.05 -2.65
N ALA A 26 9.76 -8.48 -1.52
CA ALA A 26 8.57 -7.86 -0.96
C ALA A 26 8.80 -6.33 -0.88
N PRO A 27 7.82 -5.49 -1.30
CA PRO A 27 8.01 -4.05 -1.30
C PRO A 27 8.43 -3.59 0.10
N ASN A 28 9.58 -2.92 0.17
CA ASN A 28 10.24 -2.48 1.38
C ASN A 28 9.24 -1.72 2.29
N ALA A 29 9.25 -2.00 3.59
CA ALA A 29 8.41 -1.32 4.57
C ALA A 29 8.57 0.22 4.50
N GLY A 30 9.76 0.71 4.22
CA GLY A 30 10.05 2.13 3.98
C GLY A 30 9.27 2.74 2.82
N ALA A 31 9.25 2.09 1.66
CA ALA A 31 8.52 2.60 0.49
C ALA A 31 6.99 2.66 0.71
N ARG A 32 6.45 1.79 1.58
CA ARG A 32 5.02 1.83 1.96
C ARG A 32 4.72 3.00 2.89
N THR A 33 5.61 3.26 3.84
CA THR A 33 5.50 4.38 4.77
C THR A 33 5.57 5.70 4.01
N LEU A 34 6.55 5.87 3.12
CA LEU A 34 6.69 7.07 2.29
C LEU A 34 5.43 7.36 1.46
N ARG A 35 4.83 6.36 0.79
CA ARG A 35 3.61 6.57 0.01
C ARG A 35 2.40 6.96 0.88
N ARG A 36 2.27 6.37 2.07
CA ARG A 36 1.22 6.71 3.03
C ARG A 36 1.37 8.15 3.51
N ASP A 37 2.58 8.52 3.89
CA ASP A 37 2.88 9.84 4.44
C ASP A 37 2.73 10.92 3.37
N HIS A 38 3.14 10.65 2.13
CA HIS A 38 2.89 11.53 0.99
C HIS A 38 1.39 11.77 0.73
N MET A 39 0.55 10.73 0.76
CA MET A 39 -0.90 10.91 0.63
C MET A 39 -1.48 11.74 1.77
N LEU A 40 -1.01 11.53 3.01
CA LEU A 40 -1.43 12.32 4.16
C LEU A 40 -1.06 13.80 3.99
N GLU A 41 0.17 14.07 3.57
CA GLU A 41 0.67 15.42 3.29
C GLU A 41 -0.19 16.13 2.25
N LEU A 42 -0.44 15.48 1.09
CA LEU A 42 -1.30 16.05 0.04
C LEU A 42 -2.71 16.40 0.55
N MET A 43 -3.30 15.54 1.38
CA MET A 43 -4.60 15.81 2.00
C MET A 43 -4.53 17.01 2.95
N ASN A 44 -3.52 17.06 3.82
CA ASN A 44 -3.38 18.12 4.81
C ASN A 44 -3.07 19.47 4.16
N VAL A 45 -2.23 19.54 3.14
CA VAL A 45 -2.01 20.74 2.33
C VAL A 45 -3.33 21.27 1.74
N LYS A 46 -4.21 20.40 1.22
CA LYS A 46 -5.53 20.84 0.71
C LYS A 46 -6.49 21.27 1.82
N ARG A 47 -6.42 20.64 2.99
CA ARG A 47 -7.21 21.00 4.15
C ARG A 47 -6.79 22.39 4.68
N ASP A 48 -5.48 22.63 4.81
CA ASP A 48 -4.93 23.92 5.22
C ASP A 48 -5.39 25.06 4.28
N HIS A 49 -5.27 24.87 2.96
CA HIS A 49 -5.79 25.83 1.97
C HIS A 49 -7.31 26.09 2.08
N LYS A 50 -8.05 25.27 2.80
CA LYS A 50 -9.49 25.42 3.07
C LYS A 50 -9.78 25.76 4.53
N HIS A 51 -8.75 26.09 5.32
CA HIS A 51 -8.84 26.40 6.75
C HIS A 51 -9.51 25.28 7.56
N VAL A 52 -9.23 24.03 7.19
CA VAL A 52 -9.68 22.82 7.88
C VAL A 52 -8.50 22.19 8.59
N ALA A 53 -8.65 21.88 9.87
CA ALA A 53 -7.58 21.29 10.68
C ALA A 53 -7.06 19.97 10.09
N ASP A 54 -5.77 19.70 10.27
CA ASP A 54 -5.08 18.52 9.78
C ASP A 54 -5.68 17.20 10.28
N LEU A 55 -5.51 16.16 9.46
CA LEU A 55 -5.80 14.79 9.82
C LEU A 55 -4.60 14.14 10.51
N GLY A 56 -4.83 13.55 11.69
CA GLY A 56 -3.85 12.71 12.36
C GLY A 56 -3.89 11.27 11.86
N ILE A 57 -2.71 10.66 11.62
CA ILE A 57 -2.64 9.27 11.14
C ILE A 57 -3.01 8.27 12.24
N SER A 58 -3.87 7.32 11.94
CA SER A 58 -4.21 6.16 12.78
C SER A 58 -3.49 4.91 12.31
N GLY A 59 -2.53 4.41 13.07
CA GLY A 59 -1.79 3.19 12.78
C GLY A 59 -2.71 1.95 12.67
N PRO A 60 -3.60 1.69 13.64
CA PRO A 60 -4.57 0.58 13.58
C PRO A 60 -5.44 0.62 12.32
N LEU A 61 -6.01 1.78 11.97
CA LEU A 61 -6.83 1.92 10.77
C LEU A 61 -6.01 1.83 9.49
N SER A 62 -4.76 2.29 9.49
CA SER A 62 -3.87 2.12 8.32
C SER A 62 -3.56 0.64 8.07
N ARG A 63 -3.46 -0.19 9.12
CA ARG A 63 -3.32 -1.65 8.96
C ARG A 63 -4.57 -2.26 8.35
N TYR A 64 -5.75 -1.87 8.85
CA TYR A 64 -7.03 -2.31 8.26
C TYR A 64 -7.17 -1.87 6.80
N ALA A 65 -6.97 -0.59 6.50
CA ALA A 65 -7.04 -0.04 5.15
C ALA A 65 -6.12 -0.78 4.18
N ARG A 66 -4.90 -1.15 4.63
CA ARG A 66 -3.97 -1.94 3.83
C ARG A 66 -4.47 -3.37 3.54
N VAL A 67 -5.14 -4.01 4.51
CA VAL A 67 -5.75 -5.33 4.29
C VAL A 67 -6.87 -5.21 3.26
N HIS A 68 -7.71 -4.18 3.35
CA HIS A 68 -8.78 -3.94 2.38
C HIS A 68 -8.23 -3.68 0.97
N SER A 69 -7.22 -2.81 0.84
CA SER A 69 -6.53 -2.56 -0.45
C SER A 69 -5.92 -3.84 -1.05
N ARG A 70 -5.37 -4.73 -0.21
CA ARG A 70 -4.87 -6.03 -0.67
C ARG A 70 -5.99 -6.93 -1.20
N HIS A 71 -7.16 -6.90 -0.57
CA HIS A 71 -8.32 -7.66 -1.04
C HIS A 71 -8.84 -7.13 -2.38
N MET A 72 -8.94 -5.79 -2.54
CA MET A 72 -9.28 -5.17 -3.82
C MET A 72 -8.26 -5.54 -4.91
N ALA A 73 -6.96 -5.40 -4.61
CA ALA A 73 -5.89 -5.78 -5.52
C ALA A 73 -5.96 -7.26 -5.94
N LYS A 74 -6.27 -8.17 -5.00
CA LYS A 74 -6.41 -9.61 -5.29
C LYS A 74 -7.61 -9.89 -6.20
N ARG A 75 -8.72 -9.17 -6.00
CA ARG A 75 -9.96 -9.34 -6.78
C ARG A 75 -9.94 -8.61 -8.12
N GLY A 76 -9.09 -7.60 -8.29
CA GLY A 76 -8.97 -6.81 -9.51
C GLY A 76 -10.06 -5.73 -9.68
N TYR A 77 -10.84 -5.41 -8.64
CA TYR A 77 -11.84 -4.33 -8.67
C TYR A 77 -11.95 -3.59 -7.33
N ILE A 78 -12.40 -2.32 -7.38
CA ILE A 78 -12.60 -1.48 -6.20
C ILE A 78 -14.00 -1.70 -5.62
N TYR A 79 -14.10 -1.70 -4.28
CA TYR A 79 -15.37 -1.77 -3.55
C TYR A 79 -15.20 -1.20 -2.14
N HIS A 80 -16.28 -0.68 -1.58
CA HIS A 80 -16.29 -0.16 -0.21
C HIS A 80 -16.38 -1.26 0.85
N SER A 81 -15.85 -0.94 2.03
CA SER A 81 -15.94 -1.81 3.21
C SER A 81 -17.40 -1.98 3.66
N ARG A 82 -17.85 -3.23 3.81
CA ARG A 82 -19.22 -3.51 4.28
C ARG A 82 -19.47 -3.19 5.75
N SER A 83 -18.42 -3.10 6.57
CA SER A 83 -18.50 -3.01 8.03
C SER A 83 -17.50 -1.98 8.58
N LEU A 84 -17.52 -0.75 8.05
CA LEU A 84 -16.60 0.29 8.51
C LEU A 84 -16.75 0.55 10.02
N ALA A 85 -17.98 0.60 10.55
CA ALA A 85 -18.26 0.80 11.96
C ALA A 85 -17.62 -0.29 12.86
N SER A 86 -17.60 -1.55 12.40
CA SER A 86 -16.98 -2.63 13.18
C SER A 86 -15.45 -2.48 13.28
N ARG A 87 -14.83 -1.75 12.38
CA ARG A 87 -13.38 -1.49 12.33
C ARG A 87 -12.96 -0.35 13.26
N LEU A 88 -13.94 0.45 13.69
CA LEU A 88 -13.78 1.54 14.65
C LEU A 88 -14.16 1.13 16.08
N ARG A 89 -14.38 -0.17 16.35
CA ARG A 89 -14.60 -0.66 17.72
C ARG A 89 -13.41 -0.31 18.62
N GLY A 90 -13.70 0.22 19.82
CA GLY A 90 -12.68 0.65 20.77
C GLY A 90 -12.09 2.03 20.47
N VAL A 91 -12.56 2.72 19.44
CA VAL A 91 -12.23 4.11 19.14
C VAL A 91 -13.47 4.97 19.42
N ARG A 92 -13.31 6.13 20.05
CA ARG A 92 -14.37 7.13 20.16
C ARG A 92 -14.56 7.78 18.80
N TRP A 93 -15.72 7.63 18.19
CA TRP A 93 -16.06 8.26 16.91
C TRP A 93 -17.55 8.55 16.83
N SER A 94 -17.92 9.58 16.10
CA SER A 94 -19.30 9.94 15.81
C SER A 94 -19.62 9.88 14.32
N ILE A 95 -18.58 9.99 13.49
CA ILE A 95 -18.70 10.01 12.05
C ILE A 95 -17.52 9.27 11.42
N ALA A 96 -17.80 8.53 10.35
CA ALA A 96 -16.78 7.81 9.58
C ALA A 96 -17.03 7.95 8.07
N GLY A 97 -15.96 7.79 7.29
CA GLY A 97 -16.02 7.79 5.83
C GLY A 97 -14.90 6.98 5.22
N GLU A 98 -15.05 6.65 3.95
CA GLU A 98 -14.04 5.87 3.23
C GLU A 98 -13.89 6.38 1.80
N ASN A 99 -12.65 6.48 1.34
CA ASN A 99 -12.30 6.61 -0.07
C ASN A 99 -11.55 5.37 -0.51
N VAL A 100 -11.89 4.83 -1.67
CA VAL A 100 -11.20 3.69 -2.29
C VAL A 100 -10.86 4.01 -3.74
N GLY A 101 -9.73 3.49 -4.23
CA GLY A 101 -9.32 3.72 -5.61
C GLY A 101 -8.17 2.81 -6.06
N ALA A 102 -7.93 2.83 -7.36
CA ALA A 102 -6.77 2.20 -7.99
C ALA A 102 -6.22 3.13 -9.09
N GLY A 103 -4.91 3.30 -9.16
CA GLY A 103 -4.24 4.19 -10.12
C GLY A 103 -2.75 3.93 -10.21
N GLY A 104 -2.03 4.71 -11.03
CA GLY A 104 -0.59 4.50 -11.27
C GLY A 104 0.28 4.84 -10.06
N ASP A 105 0.00 5.95 -9.39
CA ASP A 105 0.80 6.50 -8.29
C ASP A 105 -0.07 7.25 -7.26
N VAL A 106 0.58 7.84 -6.25
CA VAL A 106 -0.11 8.57 -5.17
C VAL A 106 -0.71 9.86 -5.67
N ASP A 107 0.01 10.59 -6.50
CA ASP A 107 -0.41 11.92 -6.98
C ASP A 107 -1.62 11.82 -7.88
N SER A 108 -1.62 10.91 -8.85
CA SER A 108 -2.75 10.66 -9.74
C SER A 108 -3.98 10.19 -8.99
N LEU A 109 -3.82 9.31 -7.97
CA LEU A 109 -4.90 8.87 -7.10
C LEU A 109 -5.47 10.03 -6.27
N PHE A 110 -4.61 10.88 -5.72
CA PHE A 110 -5.04 12.06 -4.98
C PHE A 110 -5.82 13.03 -5.86
N GLN A 111 -5.34 13.32 -7.07
CA GLN A 111 -6.05 14.16 -8.05
C GLN A 111 -7.42 13.55 -8.42
N ALA A 112 -7.48 12.24 -8.64
CA ALA A 112 -8.75 11.55 -8.91
C ALA A 112 -9.73 11.71 -7.74
N PHE A 113 -9.26 11.59 -6.49
CA PHE A 113 -10.10 11.84 -5.31
C PHE A 113 -10.57 13.29 -5.23
N MET A 114 -9.70 14.25 -5.53
CA MET A 114 -10.08 15.67 -5.51
C MET A 114 -11.03 16.05 -6.64
N ASN A 115 -10.98 15.38 -7.79
CA ASN A 115 -11.89 15.59 -8.90
C ASN A 115 -13.26 14.92 -8.67
N SER A 116 -13.35 13.93 -7.77
CA SER A 116 -14.60 13.27 -7.40
C SER A 116 -15.27 13.97 -6.21
N ALA A 117 -16.47 14.50 -6.41
CA ALA A 117 -17.18 15.25 -5.36
C ALA A 117 -17.38 14.46 -4.04
N PRO A 118 -17.78 13.16 -4.03
CA PRO A 118 -17.90 12.41 -2.78
C PRO A 118 -16.54 12.19 -2.10
N HIS A 119 -15.48 11.85 -2.83
CA HIS A 119 -14.14 11.64 -2.25
C HIS A 119 -13.55 12.94 -1.71
N ARG A 120 -13.68 14.05 -2.45
CA ARG A 120 -13.25 15.38 -2.02
C ARG A 120 -13.97 15.83 -0.75
N ARG A 121 -15.29 15.57 -0.62
CA ARG A 121 -16.02 15.87 0.61
C ARG A 121 -15.44 15.16 1.82
N ASN A 122 -15.03 13.90 1.69
CA ASN A 122 -14.38 13.18 2.79
C ASN A 122 -13.05 13.83 3.15
N ILE A 123 -12.21 14.15 2.17
CA ILE A 123 -10.91 14.79 2.43
C ILE A 123 -11.06 16.13 3.15
N LEU A 124 -12.03 16.94 2.75
CA LEU A 124 -12.22 18.31 3.25
C LEU A 124 -13.22 18.43 4.41
N ARG A 125 -13.79 17.31 4.90
CA ARG A 125 -14.75 17.35 6.01
C ARG A 125 -14.08 17.74 7.34
N GLY A 126 -14.49 18.86 7.92
CA GLY A 126 -13.89 19.39 9.16
C GLY A 126 -14.16 18.55 10.40
N SER A 127 -15.25 17.73 10.40
CA SER A 127 -15.53 16.79 11.50
C SER A 127 -14.63 15.55 11.49
N PHE A 128 -13.90 15.24 10.43
CA PHE A 128 -12.87 14.21 10.45
C PHE A 128 -11.58 14.77 11.08
N LYS A 129 -11.04 14.03 12.06
CA LYS A 129 -9.82 14.36 12.81
C LYS A 129 -8.71 13.34 12.55
N HIS A 130 -9.07 12.12 12.20
CA HIS A 130 -8.13 11.01 12.05
C HIS A 130 -8.33 10.28 10.74
N VAL A 131 -7.23 9.69 10.24
CA VAL A 131 -7.23 8.93 9.00
C VAL A 131 -6.37 7.68 9.09
N GLY A 132 -6.85 6.59 8.52
CA GLY A 132 -6.07 5.39 8.23
C GLY A 132 -5.86 5.26 6.74
N ILE A 133 -4.62 5.12 6.29
CA ILE A 133 -4.26 5.03 4.86
C ILE A 133 -3.55 3.71 4.61
N GLY A 134 -4.09 2.92 3.69
CA GLY A 134 -3.52 1.64 3.27
C GLY A 134 -3.33 1.57 1.77
N MET A 135 -2.13 1.18 1.34
CA MET A 135 -1.80 1.07 -0.08
C MET A 135 -1.11 -0.25 -0.37
N VAL A 136 -1.44 -0.83 -1.53
CA VAL A 136 -0.83 -2.07 -2.05
C VAL A 136 -0.62 -1.92 -3.55
N ARG A 137 0.62 -2.11 -4.02
CA ARG A 137 0.92 -2.21 -5.45
C ARG A 137 0.73 -3.66 -5.92
N ARG A 138 0.05 -3.81 -7.06
CA ARG A 138 -0.06 -5.08 -7.79
C ARG A 138 -0.06 -4.79 -9.28
N GLY A 139 0.97 -5.28 -9.98
CA GLY A 139 1.26 -4.86 -11.35
C GLY A 139 1.46 -3.34 -11.41
N ASP A 140 0.90 -2.71 -12.41
CA ASP A 140 1.02 -1.27 -12.65
C ASP A 140 0.10 -0.42 -11.76
N TYR A 141 -0.81 -1.07 -10.99
CA TYR A 141 -1.78 -0.36 -10.17
C TYR A 141 -1.37 -0.28 -8.70
N LEU A 142 -1.54 0.91 -8.13
CA LEU A 142 -1.54 1.19 -6.71
C LEU A 142 -2.99 1.21 -6.23
N TRP A 143 -3.35 0.24 -5.37
CA TRP A 143 -4.67 0.12 -4.76
C TRP A 143 -4.66 0.84 -3.42
N VAL A 144 -5.65 1.69 -3.18
CA VAL A 144 -5.70 2.54 -1.99
C VAL A 144 -7.05 2.44 -1.29
N THR A 145 -6.99 2.43 0.04
CA THR A 145 -8.12 2.65 0.95
C THR A 145 -7.73 3.75 1.92
N VAL A 146 -8.59 4.73 2.09
CA VAL A 146 -8.46 5.82 3.06
C VAL A 146 -9.70 5.80 3.94
N VAL A 147 -9.53 5.58 5.24
CA VAL A 147 -10.63 5.54 6.23
C VAL A 147 -10.51 6.75 7.12
N PHE A 148 -11.57 7.55 7.20
CA PHE A 148 -11.66 8.76 8.01
C PHE A 148 -12.57 8.54 9.21
N TYR A 149 -12.30 9.22 10.35
CA TYR A 149 -13.21 9.33 11.49
C TYR A 149 -12.99 10.61 12.30
N GLY A 150 -14.04 10.98 13.09
CA GLY A 150 -14.01 12.11 14.03
C GLY A 150 -15.08 12.00 15.09
#